data_15756a185b7f78aab7ac2e8788349279
#
_entry.id   15756a185b7f78aab7ac2e8788349279
#
_cell.length_a   1.000
_cell.length_b   1.000
_cell.length_c   1.000
_cell.angle_alpha   90.00
_cell.angle_beta   90.00
_cell.angle_gamma   90.00
#
_symmetry.space_group_name_H-M   'P 1'
#
loop_
_entity.id
_entity.type
_entity.pdbx_description
1 polymer ?
#
loop_
_entity_poly.entity_id
_entity_poly.type
_entity_poly.pdbx_seq_one_letter_code
_entity_poly.pdbx_strand_id
1 'polypeptide(L)'
;MIAADTSSLVAFFGGDKGKDVEMIDAAMKAATLHLPPVVITELLSDRNSSVIIGVDLADAPMLSILPGYWQRAGATRRLLLEKGLRAKIPDTLIAQSCIDHDVPLIARDPDFRHFAKHCGLKLA
;
A
#
# COMPACT_ATOMS: atom_id res chain seq x y z
N MET A 1 -13.06 5.16 0.62
CA MET A 1 -12.09 4.10 0.34
C MET A 1 -10.69 4.60 0.68
N ILE A 2 -9.91 3.81 1.38
CA ILE A 2 -8.54 4.14 1.79
C ILE A 2 -7.70 2.86 1.71
N ALA A 3 -6.42 2.98 1.36
CA ALA A 3 -5.51 1.84 1.28
C ALA A 3 -4.39 1.96 2.32
N ALA A 4 -3.68 0.87 2.57
CA ALA A 4 -2.53 0.86 3.47
C ALA A 4 -1.36 0.11 2.85
N ASP A 5 -0.14 0.55 3.14
CA ASP A 5 1.08 -0.14 2.73
C ASP A 5 1.39 -1.32 3.67
N THR A 6 2.32 -2.15 3.26
CA THR A 6 2.71 -3.34 4.02
C THR A 6 3.27 -2.98 5.40
N SER A 7 4.16 -1.99 5.49
CA SER A 7 4.81 -1.63 6.75
C SER A 7 3.83 -1.09 7.79
N SER A 8 2.83 -0.31 7.37
CA SER A 8 1.79 0.18 8.28
C SER A 8 0.92 -0.97 8.80
N LEU A 9 0.57 -1.93 7.94
CA LEU A 9 -0.22 -3.10 8.34
C LEU A 9 0.56 -4.02 9.29
N VAL A 10 1.85 -4.24 9.02
CA VAL A 10 2.72 -5.01 9.93
C VAL A 10 2.76 -4.34 11.30
N ALA A 11 2.91 -3.02 11.34
CA ALA A 11 2.89 -2.26 12.59
C ALA A 11 1.55 -2.39 13.32
N PHE A 12 0.44 -2.30 12.60
CA PHE A 12 -0.90 -2.44 13.15
C PHE A 12 -1.12 -3.83 13.78
N PHE A 13 -0.82 -4.89 13.05
CA PHE A 13 -0.99 -6.26 13.55
C PHE A 13 0.01 -6.61 14.66
N GLY A 14 1.18 -5.96 14.67
CA GLY A 14 2.19 -6.14 15.70
C GLY A 14 1.92 -5.37 17.00
N GLY A 15 0.86 -4.58 17.05
CA GLY A 15 0.52 -3.80 18.24
C GLY A 15 1.35 -2.53 18.40
N ASP A 16 2.05 -2.08 17.36
CA ASP A 16 2.80 -0.84 17.39
C ASP A 16 1.84 0.37 17.48
N LYS A 17 2.41 1.50 17.82
CA LYS A 17 1.70 2.77 17.90
C LYS A 17 2.10 3.68 16.72
N GLY A 18 1.22 4.62 16.40
CA GLY A 18 1.48 5.60 15.38
C GLY A 18 0.20 6.10 14.73
N LYS A 19 0.31 7.23 14.06
CA LYS A 19 -0.83 7.83 13.37
C LYS A 19 -1.35 6.93 12.24
N ASP A 20 -0.45 6.24 11.55
CA ASP A 20 -0.80 5.26 10.52
C ASP A 20 -1.60 4.10 11.09
N VAL A 21 -1.21 3.58 12.25
CA VAL A 21 -1.92 2.50 12.95
C VAL A 21 -3.32 2.95 13.37
N GLU A 22 -3.44 4.17 13.88
CA GLU A 22 -4.74 4.74 14.26
C GLU A 22 -5.66 4.88 13.04
N MET A 23 -5.13 5.31 11.90
CA MET A 23 -5.89 5.44 10.65
C MET A 23 -6.36 4.08 10.13
N ILE A 24 -5.51 3.05 10.23
CA ILE A 24 -5.89 1.69 9.85
C ILE A 24 -7.03 1.18 10.74
N ASP A 25 -6.90 1.34 12.04
CA ASP A 25 -7.93 0.93 12.99
C ASP A 25 -9.29 1.58 12.65
N ALA A 26 -9.29 2.88 12.41
CA ALA A 26 -10.50 3.61 12.03
C ALA A 26 -11.07 3.10 10.69
N ALA A 27 -10.22 2.86 9.70
CA ALA A 27 -10.64 2.37 8.39
C ALA A 27 -11.22 0.95 8.45
N MET A 28 -10.65 0.09 9.28
CA MET A 28 -11.18 -1.26 9.49
C MET A 28 -12.54 -1.23 10.17
N LYS A 29 -12.70 -0.42 11.20
CA LYS A 29 -13.99 -0.24 11.89
C LYS A 29 -15.07 0.32 10.96
N ALA A 30 -14.70 1.23 10.07
CA ALA A 30 -15.61 1.82 9.09
C ALA A 30 -15.81 0.96 7.83
N ALA A 31 -15.11 -0.16 7.71
CA ALA A 31 -15.12 -1.04 6.54
C ALA A 31 -14.74 -0.30 5.23
N THR A 32 -13.78 0.62 5.30
CA THR A 32 -13.31 1.41 4.15
C THR A 32 -11.92 1.02 3.67
N LEU A 33 -11.23 0.12 4.38
CA LEU A 33 -9.88 -0.30 4.02
C LEU A 33 -9.90 -1.24 2.81
N HIS A 34 -9.11 -0.90 1.79
CA HIS A 34 -8.89 -1.73 0.61
C HIS A 34 -7.39 -1.98 0.44
N LEU A 35 -7.03 -3.17 0.01
CA LEU A 35 -5.62 -3.56 -0.08
C LEU A 35 -5.14 -3.60 -1.53
N PRO A 36 -4.01 -2.95 -1.84
CA PRO A 36 -3.30 -3.24 -3.08
C PRO A 36 -2.92 -4.73 -3.10
N PRO A 37 -3.08 -5.45 -4.22
CA PRO A 37 -2.86 -6.90 -4.24
C PRO A 37 -1.48 -7.34 -3.78
N VAL A 38 -0.42 -6.61 -4.12
CA VAL A 38 0.95 -6.97 -3.72
C VAL A 38 1.15 -6.93 -2.20
N VAL A 39 0.38 -6.12 -1.48
CA VAL A 39 0.42 -6.05 -0.02
C VAL A 39 0.08 -7.40 0.59
N ILE A 40 -0.90 -8.10 0.05
CA ILE A 40 -1.29 -9.43 0.51
C ILE A 40 -0.10 -10.40 0.37
N THR A 41 0.57 -10.38 -0.79
CA THR A 41 1.74 -11.22 -1.02
C THR A 41 2.85 -10.92 -0.02
N GLU A 42 3.13 -9.65 0.24
CA GLU A 42 4.16 -9.26 1.20
C GLU A 42 3.81 -9.67 2.63
N LEU A 43 2.56 -9.45 3.04
CA LEU A 43 2.11 -9.81 4.39
C LEU A 43 2.18 -11.32 4.62
N LEU A 44 1.72 -12.12 3.64
CA LEU A 44 1.75 -13.58 3.75
C LEU A 44 3.16 -14.15 3.62
N SER A 45 4.11 -13.38 3.13
CA SER A 45 5.53 -13.75 3.08
C SER A 45 6.25 -13.52 4.40
N ASP A 46 5.67 -12.79 5.32
CA ASP A 46 6.26 -12.54 6.64
C ASP A 46 6.20 -13.82 7.48
N ARG A 47 7.38 -14.35 7.82
CA ARG A 47 7.52 -15.64 8.52
C ARG A 47 6.97 -15.60 9.94
N ASN A 48 6.92 -14.43 10.57
CA ASN A 48 6.56 -14.28 11.98
C ASN A 48 5.06 -14.09 12.21
N SER A 49 4.32 -13.60 11.22
CA SER A 49 2.93 -13.20 11.40
C SER A 49 1.96 -13.78 10.36
N SER A 50 2.44 -14.58 9.41
CA SER A 50 1.67 -15.04 8.24
C SER A 50 0.36 -15.76 8.59
N VAL A 51 0.33 -16.57 9.65
CA VAL A 51 -0.87 -17.35 10.02
C VAL A 51 -1.99 -16.42 10.52
N ILE A 52 -1.65 -15.49 11.42
CA ILE A 52 -2.63 -14.56 12.02
C ILE A 52 -3.14 -13.60 10.96
N ILE A 53 -2.22 -13.01 10.19
CA ILE A 53 -2.56 -12.06 9.13
C ILE A 53 -3.40 -12.72 8.04
N GLY A 54 -3.08 -13.96 7.68
CA GLY A 54 -3.84 -14.71 6.66
C GLY A 54 -5.30 -14.90 7.03
N VAL A 55 -5.60 -15.16 8.30
CA VAL A 55 -6.97 -15.27 8.80
C VAL A 55 -7.71 -13.94 8.68
N ASP A 56 -7.09 -12.85 9.13
CA ASP A 56 -7.71 -11.52 9.13
C ASP A 56 -7.89 -10.94 7.72
N LEU A 57 -7.03 -11.34 6.77
CA LEU A 57 -7.07 -10.83 5.40
C LEU A 57 -7.89 -11.68 4.44
N ALA A 58 -8.40 -12.85 4.87
CA ALA A 58 -9.14 -13.76 3.97
C ALA A 58 -10.32 -13.08 3.26
N ASP A 59 -10.98 -12.15 3.93
CA ASP A 59 -12.14 -11.42 3.41
C ASP A 59 -11.86 -9.95 3.12
N ALA A 60 -10.60 -9.52 3.15
CA ALA A 60 -10.25 -8.12 2.93
C ALA A 60 -10.51 -7.71 1.47
N PRO A 61 -11.23 -6.58 1.24
CA PRO A 61 -11.41 -6.08 -0.11
C PRO A 61 -10.06 -5.69 -0.74
N MET A 62 -9.87 -6.07 -2.01
CA MET A 62 -8.68 -5.70 -2.77
C MET A 62 -9.01 -4.67 -3.84
N LEU A 63 -8.06 -3.79 -4.13
CA LEU A 63 -8.12 -2.94 -5.30
C LEU A 63 -7.90 -3.81 -6.54
N SER A 64 -8.78 -3.70 -7.54
CA SER A 64 -8.67 -4.50 -8.76
C SER A 64 -7.50 -4.02 -9.64
N ILE A 65 -6.93 -4.95 -10.42
CA ILE A 65 -5.92 -4.63 -11.42
C ILE A 65 -6.64 -4.12 -12.66
N LEU A 66 -6.49 -2.82 -12.95
CA LEU A 66 -7.12 -2.21 -14.13
C LEU A 66 -6.29 -2.46 -15.40
N PRO A 67 -6.92 -2.49 -16.59
CA PRO A 67 -6.19 -2.65 -17.85
C PRO A 67 -5.07 -1.62 -17.97
N GLY A 68 -3.86 -2.06 -18.35
CA GLY A 68 -2.69 -1.21 -18.48
C GLY A 68 -1.95 -0.91 -17.18
N TYR A 69 -2.37 -1.50 -16.07
CA TYR A 69 -1.74 -1.28 -14.75
C TYR A 69 -0.23 -1.54 -14.76
N TRP A 70 0.20 -2.67 -15.30
CA TRP A 70 1.62 -3.06 -15.30
C TRP A 70 2.48 -2.07 -16.09
N GLN A 71 1.97 -1.60 -17.23
CA GLN A 71 2.64 -0.62 -18.06
C GLN A 71 2.71 0.74 -17.36
N ARG A 72 1.63 1.17 -16.70
CA ARG A 72 1.63 2.42 -15.95
C ARG A 72 2.57 2.35 -14.75
N ALA A 73 2.61 1.22 -14.04
CA ALA A 73 3.56 1.02 -12.93
C ALA A 73 5.01 1.14 -13.40
N GLY A 74 5.33 0.55 -14.56
CA GLY A 74 6.66 0.66 -15.17
C GLY A 74 7.01 2.11 -15.50
N ALA A 75 6.07 2.85 -16.10
CA ALA A 75 6.28 4.27 -16.43
C ALA A 75 6.46 5.13 -15.17
N THR A 76 5.67 4.90 -14.14
CA THR A 76 5.78 5.59 -12.85
C THR A 76 7.16 5.37 -12.24
N ARG A 77 7.61 4.13 -12.19
CA ARG A 77 8.92 3.78 -11.64
C ARG A 77 10.05 4.41 -12.43
N ARG A 78 9.98 4.33 -13.76
CA ARG A 78 10.98 4.93 -14.65
C ARG A 78 11.13 6.42 -14.41
N LEU A 79 10.03 7.14 -14.27
CA LEU A 79 10.03 8.58 -13.99
C LEU A 79 10.82 8.90 -12.71
N LEU A 80 10.59 8.15 -11.64
CA LEU A 80 11.29 8.36 -10.37
C LEU A 80 12.76 8.00 -10.46
N LEU A 81 13.10 6.89 -11.12
CA LEU A 81 14.50 6.47 -11.32
C LEU A 81 15.27 7.49 -12.16
N GLU A 82 14.65 8.07 -13.18
CA GLU A 82 15.26 9.13 -14.00
C GLU A 82 15.57 10.39 -13.19
N LYS A 83 14.82 10.63 -12.11
CA LYS A 83 15.07 11.72 -11.17
C LYS A 83 16.10 11.37 -10.10
N GLY A 84 16.67 10.16 -10.13
CA GLY A 84 17.60 9.68 -9.12
C GLY A 84 16.96 9.32 -7.80
N LEU A 85 15.64 9.10 -7.79
CA LEU A 85 14.89 8.79 -6.58
C LEU A 85 14.71 7.27 -6.41
N ARG A 86 14.56 6.85 -5.15
CA ARG A 86 14.30 5.45 -4.83
C ARG A 86 12.87 5.08 -5.18
N ALA A 87 12.69 4.00 -5.93
CA ALA A 87 11.39 3.46 -6.31
C ALA A 87 11.49 1.93 -6.38
N LYS A 88 11.34 1.26 -5.25
CA LYS A 88 11.32 -0.21 -5.20
C LYS A 88 10.10 -0.73 -5.96
N ILE A 89 10.22 -1.91 -6.56
CA ILE A 89 9.12 -2.52 -7.32
C ILE A 89 7.87 -2.72 -6.46
N PRO A 90 7.94 -3.31 -5.25
CA PRO A 90 6.72 -3.47 -4.44
C PRO A 90 6.06 -2.13 -4.09
N ASP A 91 6.85 -1.12 -3.72
CA ASP A 91 6.31 0.21 -3.40
C ASP A 91 5.64 0.85 -4.63
N THR A 92 6.24 0.68 -5.80
CA THR A 92 5.67 1.17 -7.07
C THR A 92 4.32 0.51 -7.36
N LEU A 93 4.23 -0.80 -7.15
CA LEU A 93 2.99 -1.55 -7.38
C LEU A 93 1.88 -1.14 -6.39
N ILE A 94 2.24 -0.89 -5.13
CA ILE A 94 1.31 -0.36 -4.14
C ILE A 94 0.81 1.03 -4.56
N ALA A 95 1.75 1.93 -4.86
CA ALA A 95 1.42 3.29 -5.25
C ALA A 95 0.55 3.32 -6.51
N GLN A 96 0.88 2.52 -7.52
CA GLN A 96 0.12 2.51 -8.78
C GLN A 96 -1.32 2.02 -8.57
N SER A 97 -1.55 1.03 -7.72
CA SER A 97 -2.90 0.61 -7.37
C SER A 97 -3.72 1.78 -6.82
N CYS A 98 -3.14 2.54 -5.91
CA CYS A 98 -3.80 3.69 -5.30
C CYS A 98 -4.01 4.84 -6.29
N ILE A 99 -3.05 5.11 -7.16
CA ILE A 99 -3.15 6.13 -8.20
C ILE A 99 -4.28 5.77 -9.18
N ASP A 100 -4.31 4.53 -9.65
CA ASP A 100 -5.30 4.05 -10.62
C ASP A 100 -6.74 4.16 -10.09
N HIS A 101 -6.94 3.93 -8.81
CA HIS A 101 -8.26 3.99 -8.17
C HIS A 101 -8.56 5.32 -7.48
N ASP A 102 -7.63 6.27 -7.53
CA ASP A 102 -7.73 7.56 -6.83
C ASP A 102 -8.03 7.38 -5.33
N VAL A 103 -7.30 6.47 -4.69
CA VAL A 103 -7.47 6.10 -3.29
C VAL A 103 -6.27 6.60 -2.49
N PRO A 104 -6.47 7.30 -1.35
CA PRO A 104 -5.35 7.71 -0.52
C PRO A 104 -4.68 6.52 0.16
N LEU A 105 -3.38 6.61 0.37
CA LEU A 105 -2.54 5.57 0.96
C LEU A 105 -2.09 5.95 2.37
N ILE A 106 -2.36 5.07 3.32
CA ILE A 106 -1.74 5.12 4.65
C ILE A 106 -0.36 4.47 4.51
N ALA A 107 0.71 5.25 4.72
CA ALA A 107 2.07 4.76 4.52
C ALA A 107 2.96 5.16 5.68
N ARG A 108 3.74 4.20 6.19
CA ARG A 108 4.78 4.42 7.20
C ARG A 108 6.13 4.75 6.55
N ASP A 109 6.44 4.10 5.42
CA ASP A 109 7.70 4.28 4.71
C ASP A 109 7.74 5.66 4.04
N PRO A 110 8.74 6.51 4.36
CA PRO A 110 8.86 7.83 3.76
C PRO A 110 9.11 7.83 2.26
N ASP A 111 9.55 6.72 1.67
CA ASP A 111 9.80 6.63 0.22
C ASP A 111 8.53 6.86 -0.61
N PHE A 112 7.34 6.65 -0.05
CA PHE A 112 6.07 6.95 -0.74
C PHE A 112 5.88 8.44 -1.02
N ARG A 113 6.61 9.32 -0.37
CA ARG A 113 6.58 10.76 -0.66
C ARG A 113 7.02 11.09 -2.08
N HIS A 114 7.92 10.29 -2.67
CA HIS A 114 8.35 10.47 -4.05
C HIS A 114 7.20 10.26 -5.02
N PHE A 115 6.39 9.24 -4.78
CA PHE A 115 5.20 8.97 -5.58
C PHE A 115 4.15 10.07 -5.40
N ALA A 116 3.98 10.58 -4.20
CA ALA A 116 3.04 11.67 -3.93
C ALA A 116 3.48 12.97 -4.63
N LYS A 117 4.76 13.29 -4.58
CA LYS A 117 5.28 14.52 -5.16
C LYS A 117 5.25 14.52 -6.69
N HIS A 118 5.55 13.39 -7.33
CA HIS A 118 5.82 13.32 -8.76
C HIS A 118 4.81 12.51 -9.58
N CYS A 119 4.00 11.66 -8.95
CA CYS A 119 3.19 10.67 -9.66
C CYS A 119 1.69 10.72 -9.32
N GLY A 120 1.26 11.67 -8.52
CA GLY A 120 -0.16 11.83 -8.22
C GLY A 120 -0.72 10.94 -7.13
N LEU A 121 0.14 10.22 -6.38
CA LEU A 121 -0.31 9.47 -5.21
C LEU A 121 -0.79 10.44 -4.12
N LYS A 122 -1.93 10.14 -3.50
CA LYS A 122 -2.42 10.86 -2.33
C LYS A 122 -2.01 10.09 -1.07
N LEU A 123 -1.34 10.78 -0.14
CA LEU A 123 -1.03 10.21 1.17
C LEU A 123 -2.13 10.59 2.16
N ALA A 124 -2.55 9.60 2.93
CA ALA A 124 -3.54 9.82 3.97
C ALA A 124 -2.96 10.59 5.17
#